data_57ab302c2734e898e7922269192ff1c6
#
_entry.id   57ab302c2734e898e7922269192ff1c6
#
_cell.length_a   1.000
_cell.length_b   1.000
_cell.length_c   1.000
_cell.angle_alpha   90.00
_cell.angle_beta   90.00
_cell.angle_gamma   90.00
#
_symmetry.space_group_name_H-M   'P 1'
#
loop_
_entity.id
_entity.type
_entity.pdbx_description
1 polymer ?
#
loop_
_entity_poly.entity_id
_entity_poly.type
_entity_poly.pdbx_seq_one_letter_code
_entity_poly.pdbx_strand_id
1 'polypeptide(L)' 'MKIKKFDVVELKNNNKATILEINNNGYFAEIVDSNGKTINKRNITQDEIIKVIYTR' A
#
# COMPACT_ATOMS: atom_id res chain seq x y z
N MET A 1 6.69 -9.08 7.71
CA MET A 1 6.74 -7.65 7.37
C MET A 1 5.75 -6.89 8.25
N LYS A 2 6.21 -5.89 8.93
CA LYS A 2 5.35 -5.12 9.84
C LYS A 2 4.96 -3.81 9.18
N ILE A 3 3.66 -3.62 8.98
CA ILE A 3 3.14 -2.47 8.26
C ILE A 3 2.28 -1.64 9.21
N LYS A 4 2.48 -0.34 9.16
CA LYS A 4 1.77 0.60 10.02
C LYS A 4 0.93 1.55 9.17
N LYS A 5 -0.03 2.18 9.81
CA LYS A 5 -0.86 3.20 9.18
C LYS A 5 0.04 4.31 8.63
N PHE A 6 -0.24 4.72 7.41
CA PHE A 6 0.49 5.76 6.65
C PHE A 6 1.84 5.34 6.10
N ASP A 7 2.22 4.08 6.27
CA ASP A 7 3.38 3.55 5.55
C ASP A 7 3.09 3.54 4.06
N VAL A 8 4.16 3.68 3.26
CA VAL A 8 4.07 3.54 1.80
C VAL A 8 4.74 2.24 1.43
N VAL A 9 4.05 1.41 0.66
CA VAL A 9 4.55 0.09 0.27
C VAL A 9 4.60 0.00 -1.25
N GLU A 10 5.47 -0.88 -1.74
CA GLU A 10 5.56 -1.18 -3.16
C GLU A 10 4.73 -2.43 -3.45
N LEU A 11 3.95 -2.38 -4.53
CA LEU A 11 3.09 -3.48 -4.95
C LEU A 11 3.71 -4.22 -6.12
N LYS A 12 3.25 -5.46 -6.34
CA LYS A 12 3.82 -6.34 -7.35
C LYS A 12 3.67 -5.83 -8.78
N ASN A 13 2.72 -4.93 -9.02
CA ASN A 13 2.47 -4.39 -10.36
C ASN A 13 3.15 -3.04 -10.59
N ASN A 14 4.18 -2.73 -9.82
CA ASN A 14 4.96 -1.49 -9.88
C ASN A 14 4.21 -0.27 -9.35
N ASN A 15 3.02 -0.45 -8.83
CA ASN A 15 2.31 0.62 -8.15
C ASN A 15 2.79 0.75 -6.71
N LYS A 16 2.42 1.84 -6.07
CA LYS A 16 2.68 2.06 -4.66
C LYS A 16 1.36 2.24 -3.93
N ALA A 17 1.37 2.03 -2.64
CA ALA A 17 0.15 2.19 -1.84
C ALA A 17 0.49 2.87 -0.52
N THR A 18 -0.31 3.87 -0.16
CA THR A 18 -0.24 4.48 1.16
C THR A 18 -1.30 3.83 2.03
N ILE A 19 -0.88 3.27 3.13
CA ILE A 19 -1.77 2.53 4.03
C ILE A 19 -2.62 3.52 4.82
N LEU A 20 -3.94 3.45 4.65
CA LEU A 20 -4.87 4.34 5.33
C LEU A 20 -5.52 3.69 6.54
N GLU A 21 -5.80 2.39 6.46
CA GLU A 21 -6.37 1.63 7.55
C GLU A 21 -5.84 0.21 7.54
N ILE A 22 -5.76 -0.40 8.70
CA ILE A 22 -5.34 -1.80 8.83
C ILE A 22 -6.56 -2.57 9.35
N ASN A 23 -6.90 -3.66 8.66
CA ASN A 23 -8.05 -4.48 9.06
C ASN A 23 -7.64 -5.95 9.14
N ASN A 24 -8.62 -6.81 9.47
CA ASN A 24 -8.32 -8.22 9.72
C ASN A 24 -7.87 -8.98 8.47
N ASN A 25 -8.24 -8.49 7.30
CA ASN A 25 -8.00 -9.21 6.04
C ASN A 25 -6.96 -8.51 5.17
N GLY A 26 -6.38 -7.42 5.65
CA GLY A 26 -5.40 -6.69 4.86
C GLY A 26 -5.38 -5.22 5.21
N TYR A 27 -5.26 -4.38 4.18
CA TYR A 27 -5.08 -2.95 4.38
C TYR A 27 -5.95 -2.18 3.40
N PHE A 28 -6.58 -1.11 3.88
CA PHE A 28 -7.24 -0.16 2.99
C PHE A 28 -6.21 0.90 2.61
N ALA A 29 -5.99 1.09 1.32
CA ALA A 29 -4.87 1.91 0.87
C ALA A 29 -5.23 2.77 -0.32
N GLU A 30 -4.54 3.90 -0.44
CA GLU A 30 -4.59 4.74 -1.62
C GLU A 30 -3.52 4.27 -2.59
N ILE A 31 -3.94 3.90 -3.80
CA ILE A 31 -3.05 3.32 -4.81
C ILE A 31 -2.54 4.43 -5.73
N VAL A 32 -1.22 4.42 -5.94
CA VAL A 32 -0.54 5.43 -6.74
C VAL A 32 0.29 4.69 -7.79
N ASP A 33 0.26 5.16 -9.03
CA ASP A 33 1.03 4.52 -10.10
C ASP A 33 2.50 4.93 -10.04
N SER A 34 3.30 4.41 -10.97
CA SER A 34 4.74 4.65 -10.97
C SER A 34 5.11 6.10 -11.24
N ASN A 35 4.17 6.88 -11.76
CA ASN A 35 4.36 8.31 -12.03
C ASN A 35 3.88 9.19 -10.87
N GLY A 36 3.41 8.60 -9.79
CA GLY A 36 2.94 9.35 -8.63
C GLY A 36 1.50 9.78 -8.71
N LYS A 37 0.75 9.28 -9.69
CA LYS A 37 -0.64 9.66 -9.87
C LYS A 37 -1.55 8.71 -9.11
N THR A 38 -2.48 9.25 -8.34
CA THR A 38 -3.46 8.45 -7.61
C THR A 38 -4.41 7.75 -8.57
N ILE A 39 -4.53 6.43 -8.43
CA ILE A 39 -5.42 5.64 -9.24
C ILE A 39 -6.77 5.47 -8.55
N ASN A 40 -6.76 4.93 -7.34
CA ASN A 40 -7.97 4.70 -6.56
C ASN A 40 -7.61 4.36 -5.12
N LYS A 41 -8.63 4.09 -4.33
CA LYS A 41 -8.47 3.55 -2.98
C LYS A 41 -9.13 2.18 -2.96
N ARG A 42 -8.45 1.18 -2.40
CA ARG A 42 -9.00 -0.18 -2.31
C ARG A 42 -8.30 -0.96 -1.21
N ASN A 43 -8.86 -2.10 -0.89
CA ASN A 43 -8.20 -3.04 0.01
C ASN A 43 -7.12 -3.78 -0.75
N ILE A 44 -5.99 -3.99 -0.08
CA ILE A 44 -4.90 -4.82 -0.59
C ILE A 44 -4.58 -5.88 0.44
N THR A 45 -3.98 -6.97 -0.01
CA THR A 45 -3.59 -8.07 0.85
C THR A 45 -2.09 -8.10 1.01
N GLN A 46 -1.63 -8.81 2.04
CA GLN A 46 -0.21 -8.91 2.35
C GLN A 46 0.60 -9.43 1.17
N ASP A 47 0.05 -10.37 0.42
CA ASP A 47 0.77 -10.98 -0.71
C ASP A 47 0.91 -10.07 -1.92
N GLU A 48 0.19 -8.94 -1.97
CA GLU A 48 0.38 -7.95 -3.02
C GLU A 48 1.58 -7.04 -2.74
N ILE A 49 2.08 -7.04 -1.51
CA ILE A 49 3.11 -6.10 -1.06
C ILE A 49 4.49 -6.72 -1.22
N ILE A 50 5.39 -6.00 -1.90
CA ILE A 50 6.78 -6.43 -2.05
C ILE A 50 7.60 -5.98 -0.86
N LYS A 51 7.52 -4.71 -0.50
CA LYS A 51 8.30 -4.16 0.59
C LYS A 51 7.72 -2.83 1.04
N VAL A 52 8.11 -2.41 2.24
CA VAL A 52 7.81 -1.06 2.74
C VAL A 52 8.87 -0.11 2.20
N ILE A 53 8.43 0.95 1.53
CA ILE A 53 9.32 1.94 0.94
C ILE A 53 9.58 3.08 1.93
N TYR A 54 8.53 3.50 2.63
CA TYR A 54 8.60 4.65 3.51
C TYR A 54 7.74 4.39 4.73
N THR A 55 8.26 4.68 5.92
CA THR A 55 7.51 4.51 7.17
C THR A 55 7.53 5.83 7.93
N ARG A 56 6.38 6.16 8.54
CA ARG A 56 6.27 7.39 9.32
C ARG A 56 6.76 7.21 10.74
#